data_ac82f2537d0ca7c93f0416802e4a13c2
#
_entry.id   ac82f2537d0ca7c93f0416802e4a13c2
#
_cell.length_a   1.000
_cell.length_b   1.000
_cell.length_c   1.000
_cell.angle_alpha   90.00
_cell.angle_beta   90.00
_cell.angle_gamma   90.00
#
_symmetry.space_group_name_H-M   'P 1'
#
loop_
_entity.id
_entity.type
_entity.pdbx_description
1 polymer ?
#
loop_
_entity_poly.entity_id
_entity_poly.type
_entity_poly.pdbx_seq_one_letter_code
_entity_poly.pdbx_strand_id
1 'polypeptide(L)'
;VQNYDYYSYYVQYFTYYASLYGMDMASFLSSMYNMTDDDLRTECRSMAENEVKYIMMSCEIFKDLGMTLSDEEYNTRAQEVAETNGFDSAAAFIEQYGEEYVRESFIFDIISDYLKENNKMVIAE
;
A
#
# COMPACT_ATOMS: atom_id res chain seq x y z
N VAL A 1 10.54 -3.40 8.44
CA VAL A 1 9.45 -3.15 7.48
C VAL A 1 9.57 -1.75 6.93
N GLN A 2 9.73 -1.63 5.62
CA GLN A 2 9.72 -0.32 4.98
C GLN A 2 8.28 0.12 4.82
N ASN A 3 7.94 1.25 5.43
CA ASN A 3 6.62 1.83 5.26
C ASN A 3 6.53 2.51 3.89
N TYR A 4 5.38 2.39 3.26
CA TYR A 4 5.11 3.13 2.04
C TYR A 4 5.15 4.63 2.36
N ASP A 5 5.84 5.40 1.51
CA ASP A 5 5.99 6.84 1.74
C ASP A 5 4.77 7.59 1.21
N TYR A 6 3.70 7.54 1.97
CA TYR A 6 2.46 8.24 1.63
C TYR A 6 2.67 9.75 1.52
N TYR A 7 3.54 10.30 2.36
CA TYR A 7 3.75 11.74 2.36
C TYR A 7 4.33 12.20 1.02
N SER A 8 5.39 11.57 0.53
CA SER A 8 5.97 11.91 -0.77
C SER A 8 4.97 11.79 -1.91
N TYR A 9 4.16 10.74 -1.89
CA TYR A 9 3.11 10.54 -2.89
C TYR A 9 2.10 11.69 -2.87
N TYR A 10 1.60 12.05 -1.70
CA TYR A 10 0.59 13.10 -1.59
C TYR A 10 1.16 14.49 -1.85
N VAL A 11 2.43 14.75 -1.53
CA VAL A 11 3.08 16.00 -1.88
C VAL A 11 3.09 16.18 -3.40
N GLN A 12 3.47 15.14 -4.14
CA GLN A 12 3.45 15.20 -5.60
C GLN A 12 2.04 15.42 -6.15
N TYR A 13 1.08 14.69 -5.63
CA TYR A 13 -0.32 14.78 -6.02
C TYR A 13 -0.87 16.19 -5.78
N PHE A 14 -0.73 16.71 -4.58
CA PHE A 14 -1.28 18.03 -4.25
C PHE A 14 -0.52 19.18 -4.90
N THR A 15 0.79 19.04 -5.11
CA THR A 15 1.57 20.03 -5.84
C THR A 15 1.07 20.15 -7.28
N TYR A 16 0.80 19.01 -7.92
CA TYR A 16 0.26 19.00 -9.27
C TYR A 16 -1.10 19.69 -9.34
N TYR A 17 -2.03 19.30 -8.48
CA TYR A 17 -3.37 19.90 -8.50
C TYR A 17 -3.35 21.38 -8.12
N ALA A 18 -2.50 21.78 -7.19
CA ALA A 18 -2.34 23.19 -6.84
C ALA A 18 -1.86 24.00 -8.04
N SER A 19 -0.95 23.46 -8.84
CA SER A 19 -0.44 24.15 -10.02
C SER A 19 -1.53 24.43 -11.06
N LEU A 20 -2.54 23.57 -11.14
CA LEU A 20 -3.67 23.77 -12.06
C LEU A 20 -4.51 25.01 -11.68
N TYR A 21 -4.46 25.40 -10.41
CA TYR A 21 -5.17 26.59 -9.90
C TYR A 21 -4.23 27.77 -9.69
N GLY A 22 -2.97 27.65 -10.10
CA GLY A 22 -1.98 28.73 -9.92
C GLY A 22 -1.59 28.94 -8.48
N MET A 23 -1.69 27.92 -7.64
CA MET A 23 -1.38 27.95 -6.21
C MET A 23 -0.17 27.09 -5.86
N ASP A 24 0.50 27.40 -4.73
CA ASP A 24 1.41 26.43 -4.14
C ASP A 24 0.61 25.38 -3.35
N MET A 25 1.30 24.31 -2.95
CA MET A 25 0.65 23.21 -2.23
C MET A 25 0.06 23.67 -0.89
N ALA A 26 0.78 24.49 -0.14
CA ALA A 26 0.33 24.95 1.18
C ALA A 26 -0.98 25.75 1.07
N SER A 27 -1.06 26.67 0.10
CA SER A 27 -2.27 27.46 -0.15
C SER A 27 -3.42 26.58 -0.59
N PHE A 28 -3.14 25.61 -1.46
CA PHE A 28 -4.14 24.67 -1.96
C PHE A 28 -4.72 23.81 -0.83
N LEU A 29 -3.88 23.24 0.02
CA LEU A 29 -4.33 22.44 1.15
C LEU A 29 -5.17 23.26 2.13
N SER A 30 -4.73 24.48 2.42
CA SER A 30 -5.46 25.36 3.32
C SER A 30 -6.83 25.74 2.75
N SER A 31 -6.89 26.11 1.47
CA SER A 31 -8.12 26.60 0.83
C SER A 31 -9.13 25.49 0.57
N MET A 32 -8.66 24.33 0.11
CA MET A 32 -9.55 23.25 -0.35
C MET A 32 -9.89 22.25 0.75
N TYR A 33 -8.96 22.01 1.69
CA TYR A 33 -9.10 20.95 2.69
C TYR A 33 -9.00 21.46 4.11
N ASN A 34 -8.74 22.76 4.31
CA ASN A 34 -8.53 23.35 5.64
C ASN A 34 -7.44 22.57 6.42
N MET A 35 -6.34 22.27 5.74
CA MET A 35 -5.29 21.39 6.21
C MET A 35 -3.93 22.08 6.09
N THR A 36 -3.06 21.89 7.10
CA THR A 36 -1.67 22.34 7.06
C THR A 36 -0.77 21.20 6.57
N ASP A 37 0.50 21.51 6.26
CA ASP A 37 1.47 20.47 5.94
C ASP A 37 1.68 19.49 7.11
N ASP A 38 1.66 19.99 8.35
CA ASP A 38 1.78 19.13 9.53
C ASP A 38 0.58 18.18 9.65
N ASP A 39 -0.62 18.64 9.31
CA ASP A 39 -1.82 17.79 9.26
C ASP A 39 -1.65 16.69 8.23
N LEU A 40 -1.13 17.03 7.05
CA LEU A 40 -0.88 16.02 6.00
C LEU A 40 0.13 14.99 6.46
N ARG A 41 1.22 15.40 7.11
CA ARG A 41 2.23 14.48 7.65
C ARG A 41 1.63 13.54 8.68
N THR A 42 0.78 14.04 9.55
CA THR A 42 0.10 13.25 10.59
C THR A 42 -0.83 12.20 9.97
N GLU A 43 -1.62 12.60 8.97
CA GLU A 43 -2.51 11.66 8.28
C GLU A 43 -1.72 10.56 7.55
N CYS A 44 -0.64 10.93 6.87
CA CYS A 44 0.19 9.97 6.17
C CYS A 44 0.86 8.97 7.12
N ARG A 45 1.30 9.44 8.29
CA ARG A 45 1.86 8.57 9.33
C ARG A 45 0.82 7.57 9.83
N SER A 46 -0.40 8.04 10.05
CA SER A 46 -1.51 7.20 10.48
C SER A 46 -1.84 6.12 9.44
N MET A 47 -1.84 6.47 8.16
CA MET A 47 -2.04 5.51 7.07
C MET A 47 -0.95 4.44 7.09
N ALA A 48 0.32 4.84 7.23
CA ALA A 48 1.44 3.91 7.26
C ALA A 48 1.35 2.96 8.46
N GLU A 49 1.01 3.47 9.63
CA GLU A 49 0.83 2.66 10.83
C GLU A 49 -0.31 1.64 10.65
N ASN A 50 -1.41 2.06 10.05
CA ASN A 50 -2.54 1.17 9.80
C ASN A 50 -2.20 0.10 8.78
N GLU A 51 -1.44 0.43 7.74
CA GLU A 51 -0.98 -0.55 6.75
C GLU A 51 -0.15 -1.65 7.41
N VAL A 52 0.79 -1.25 8.26
CA VAL A 52 1.64 -2.21 9.00
C VAL A 52 0.78 -3.13 9.86
N LYS A 53 -0.19 -2.58 10.58
CA LYS A 53 -1.09 -3.37 11.43
C LYS A 53 -1.87 -4.40 10.61
N TYR A 54 -2.43 -4.00 9.48
CA TYR A 54 -3.22 -4.90 8.64
C TYR A 54 -2.36 -5.99 8.02
N ILE A 55 -1.14 -5.66 7.61
CA ILE A 55 -0.20 -6.65 7.10
C ILE A 55 0.15 -7.66 8.19
N MET A 56 0.45 -7.21 9.39
CA MET A 56 0.77 -8.09 10.52
C MET A 56 -0.39 -9.02 10.87
N MET A 57 -1.60 -8.49 10.92
CA MET A 57 -2.79 -9.29 11.17
C MET A 57 -3.01 -10.35 10.09
N SER A 58 -2.77 -9.99 8.83
CA SER A 58 -2.91 -10.93 7.72
C SER A 58 -1.89 -12.05 7.79
N CYS A 59 -0.66 -11.74 8.19
CA CYS A 59 0.38 -12.76 8.36
C CYS A 59 0.02 -13.75 9.48
N GLU A 60 -0.59 -13.28 10.56
CA GLU A 60 -1.04 -14.17 11.64
C GLU A 60 -2.17 -15.09 11.17
N ILE A 61 -3.15 -14.54 10.44
CA ILE A 61 -4.25 -15.36 9.89
C ILE A 61 -3.72 -16.40 8.91
N PHE A 62 -2.80 -15.99 8.04
CA PHE A 62 -2.17 -16.87 7.07
C PHE A 62 -1.50 -18.06 7.74
N LYS A 63 -0.75 -17.79 8.81
CA LYS A 63 -0.11 -18.81 9.61
C LYS A 63 -1.12 -19.72 10.30
N ASP A 64 -2.13 -19.15 10.93
CA ASP A 64 -3.15 -19.89 11.66
C ASP A 64 -3.96 -20.81 10.73
N LEU A 65 -4.16 -20.40 9.49
CA LEU A 65 -4.84 -21.23 8.48
C LEU A 65 -3.94 -22.30 7.86
N GLY A 66 -2.67 -22.33 8.21
CA GLY A 66 -1.73 -23.30 7.65
C GLY A 66 -1.39 -23.04 6.19
N MET A 67 -1.60 -21.83 5.71
CA MET A 67 -1.29 -21.48 4.33
C MET A 67 0.21 -21.31 4.11
N THR A 68 0.65 -21.50 2.88
CA THR A 68 2.05 -21.27 2.48
C THR A 68 2.09 -20.53 1.16
N LEU A 69 3.16 -19.77 0.96
CA LEU A 69 3.43 -19.08 -0.30
C LEU A 69 4.72 -19.67 -0.85
N SER A 70 4.59 -20.46 -1.92
CA SER A 70 5.77 -21.08 -2.54
C SER A 70 6.65 -20.06 -3.22
N ASP A 71 7.91 -20.39 -3.43
CA ASP A 71 8.85 -19.51 -4.14
C ASP A 71 8.38 -19.26 -5.56
N GLU A 72 7.81 -20.27 -6.21
CA GLU A 72 7.25 -20.13 -7.56
C GLU A 72 6.11 -19.11 -7.60
N GLU A 73 5.16 -19.22 -6.67
CA GLU A 73 4.04 -18.29 -6.60
C GLU A 73 4.52 -16.87 -6.26
N TYR A 74 5.46 -16.77 -5.32
CA TYR A 74 6.07 -15.49 -4.96
C TYR A 74 6.68 -14.81 -6.17
N ASN A 75 7.48 -15.54 -6.94
CA ASN A 75 8.15 -15.00 -8.12
C ASN A 75 7.15 -14.63 -9.23
N THR A 76 6.11 -15.43 -9.41
CA THR A 76 5.06 -15.13 -10.38
C THR A 76 4.34 -13.83 -10.05
N ARG A 77 3.97 -13.66 -8.78
CA ARG A 77 3.32 -12.43 -8.31
C ARG A 77 4.23 -11.23 -8.44
N ALA A 78 5.51 -11.38 -8.11
CA ALA A 78 6.49 -10.30 -8.22
C ALA A 78 6.68 -9.87 -9.68
N GLN A 79 6.69 -10.82 -10.61
CA GLN A 79 6.79 -10.52 -12.03
C GLN A 79 5.58 -9.74 -12.54
N GLU A 80 4.38 -10.14 -12.14
CA GLU A 80 3.14 -9.46 -12.52
C GLU A 80 3.12 -8.01 -12.01
N VAL A 81 3.49 -7.81 -10.75
CA VAL A 81 3.52 -6.47 -10.15
C VAL A 81 4.57 -5.60 -10.83
N ALA A 82 5.75 -6.16 -11.10
CA ALA A 82 6.82 -5.43 -11.78
C ALA A 82 6.37 -4.97 -13.17
N GLU A 83 5.74 -5.84 -13.93
CA GLU A 83 5.24 -5.52 -15.27
C GLU A 83 4.16 -4.43 -15.22
N THR A 84 3.22 -4.57 -14.29
CA THR A 84 2.10 -3.63 -14.14
C THR A 84 2.58 -2.24 -13.73
N ASN A 85 3.63 -2.15 -12.92
CA ASN A 85 4.12 -0.88 -12.38
C ASN A 85 5.35 -0.33 -13.10
N GLY A 86 5.75 -0.93 -14.21
CA GLY A 86 6.82 -0.40 -15.05
C GLY A 86 8.23 -0.60 -14.51
N PHE A 87 8.45 -1.60 -13.66
CA PHE A 87 9.79 -1.98 -13.23
C PHE A 87 10.48 -2.79 -14.32
N ASP A 88 11.80 -2.69 -14.40
CA ASP A 88 12.58 -3.42 -15.39
C ASP A 88 12.51 -4.93 -15.19
N SER A 89 12.36 -5.39 -13.95
CA SER A 89 12.30 -6.80 -13.63
C SER A 89 11.69 -7.02 -12.26
N ALA A 90 11.28 -8.26 -11.97
CA ALA A 90 10.84 -8.64 -10.62
C ALA A 90 11.96 -8.41 -9.60
N ALA A 91 13.20 -8.70 -9.97
CA ALA A 91 14.36 -8.49 -9.09
C ALA A 91 14.52 -7.01 -8.72
N ALA A 92 14.33 -6.09 -9.66
CA ALA A 92 14.41 -4.66 -9.40
C ALA A 92 13.31 -4.20 -8.44
N PHE A 93 12.11 -4.72 -8.62
CA PHE A 93 10.98 -4.45 -7.71
C PHE A 93 11.28 -4.93 -6.30
N ILE A 94 11.72 -6.18 -6.16
CA ILE A 94 12.04 -6.78 -4.85
C ILE A 94 13.17 -6.03 -4.16
N GLU A 95 14.20 -5.64 -4.92
CA GLU A 95 15.32 -4.87 -4.37
C GLU A 95 14.87 -3.52 -3.81
N GLN A 96 13.96 -2.85 -4.51
CA GLN A 96 13.49 -1.53 -4.09
C GLN A 96 12.72 -1.59 -2.78
N TYR A 97 11.86 -2.58 -2.60
CA TYR A 97 10.97 -2.66 -1.43
C TYR A 97 11.44 -3.63 -0.35
N GLY A 98 12.33 -4.55 -0.67
CA GLY A 98 12.80 -5.59 0.25
C GLY A 98 11.95 -6.86 0.15
N GLU A 99 12.61 -8.01 0.16
CA GLU A 99 11.95 -9.32 0.00
C GLU A 99 10.88 -9.56 1.05
N GLU A 100 11.19 -9.24 2.32
CA GLU A 100 10.26 -9.48 3.41
C GLU A 100 8.99 -8.66 3.27
N TYR A 101 9.13 -7.37 2.96
CA TYR A 101 7.97 -6.51 2.75
C TYR A 101 7.12 -6.98 1.58
N VAL A 102 7.76 -7.34 0.46
CA VAL A 102 7.05 -7.83 -0.73
C VAL A 102 6.27 -9.10 -0.40
N ARG A 103 6.89 -10.04 0.30
CA ARG A 103 6.24 -11.29 0.71
C ARG A 103 5.03 -11.02 1.61
N GLU A 104 5.19 -10.17 2.61
CA GLU A 104 4.12 -9.82 3.53
C GLU A 104 2.97 -9.11 2.82
N SER A 105 3.26 -8.25 1.84
CA SER A 105 2.21 -7.59 1.06
C SER A 105 1.42 -8.57 0.21
N PHE A 106 2.06 -9.60 -0.34
CA PHE A 106 1.36 -10.66 -1.06
C PHE A 106 0.47 -11.47 -0.13
N ILE A 107 0.95 -11.77 1.07
CA ILE A 107 0.14 -12.44 2.09
C ILE A 107 -1.07 -11.61 2.45
N PHE A 108 -0.90 -10.30 2.59
CA PHE A 108 -2.02 -9.38 2.82
C PHE A 108 -3.06 -9.49 1.71
N ASP A 109 -2.63 -9.50 0.45
CA ASP A 109 -3.55 -9.63 -0.69
C ASP A 109 -4.29 -10.97 -0.69
N ILE A 110 -3.56 -12.05 -0.41
CA ILE A 110 -4.13 -13.40 -0.36
C ILE A 110 -5.19 -13.49 0.73
N ILE A 111 -4.89 -12.97 1.91
CA ILE A 111 -5.82 -13.01 3.05
C ILE A 111 -7.01 -12.08 2.80
N SER A 112 -6.79 -10.90 2.20
CA SER A 112 -7.89 -10.01 1.85
C SER A 112 -8.88 -10.68 0.91
N ASP A 113 -8.38 -11.38 -0.10
CA ASP A 113 -9.22 -12.14 -1.04
C ASP A 113 -9.93 -13.30 -0.33
N TYR A 114 -9.22 -14.02 0.53
CA TYR A 114 -9.80 -15.11 1.30
C TYR A 114 -10.95 -14.61 2.18
N LEU A 115 -10.77 -13.50 2.87
CA LEU A 115 -11.82 -12.94 3.74
C LEU A 115 -13.03 -12.46 2.93
N LYS A 116 -12.80 -11.86 1.77
CA LYS A 116 -13.88 -11.46 0.87
C LYS A 116 -14.70 -12.66 0.42
N GLU A 117 -14.03 -13.72 -0.01
CA GLU A 117 -14.70 -14.94 -0.45
C GLU A 117 -15.53 -15.60 0.66
N ASN A 118 -14.98 -15.63 1.87
CA ASN A 118 -15.65 -16.29 3.00
C ASN A 118 -16.73 -15.43 3.63
N ASN A 119 -16.76 -14.15 3.36
CA ASN A 119 -17.79 -13.23 3.90
C ASN A 119 -18.85 -12.84 2.88
N LYS A 120 -18.80 -13.37 1.66
CA LYS A 120 -19.76 -13.04 0.61
C LYS A 120 -21.20 -13.28 1.03
N MET A 121 -21.45 -14.39 1.72
CA MET A 121 -22.82 -14.73 2.14
C MET A 121 -23.36 -13.78 3.20
N VAL A 122 -22.49 -13.21 4.01
CA VAL A 122 -22.88 -12.23 5.03
C VAL A 122 -23.15 -10.87 4.39
N ILE A 123 -22.33 -10.49 3.42
CA ILE A 123 -22.42 -9.19 2.75
C ILE A 123 -23.58 -9.15 1.75
N ALA A 124 -23.95 -10.29 1.18
CA ALA A 124 -25.02 -10.38 0.18
C ALA A 124 -26.42 -10.14 0.76
N GLU A 125 -26.53 -10.03 2.05
CA GLU A 125 -27.79 -9.61 2.69
C GLU A 125 -28.05 -8.14 2.34
#